data_6fec643209d463c0165daddf2a974467
#
_entry.id   6fec643209d463c0165daddf2a974467
#
_cell.length_a   1.000
_cell.length_b   1.000
_cell.length_c   1.000
_cell.angle_alpha   90.00
_cell.angle_beta   90.00
_cell.angle_gamma   90.00
#
_symmetry.space_group_name_H-M   'P 1'
#
loop_
_entity.id
_entity.type
_entity.pdbx_description
1 polymer ?
#
loop_
_entity_poly.entity_id
_entity_poly.type
_entity_poly.pdbx_seq_one_letter_code
_entity_poly.pdbx_strand_id
1 'polypeptide(L)'
;SDVCSSDLNPSEAPFLIVGYGFGASFVALFAQLGGGIYTKAADVGSDLVGKVEKGIPEDDPRNAGVIADLVGDNVGDCAGRGADLFESTAAENIGAMILGVGAFTIASSAGWANPEAWIFFPLVVRAFGLLSTIVAMFFLTGNEKEDPMNILNRGYWATKIGRAHV
;
A
#
# COMPACT_ATOMS: atom_id res chain seq x y z
N SER A 1 -31.74 18.77 8.87
CA SER A 1 -31.01 18.22 7.70
C SER A 1 -29.71 18.92 7.35
N ASP A 2 -29.11 19.72 8.21
CA ASP A 2 -27.91 20.50 7.90
C ASP A 2 -26.70 20.09 8.77
N VAL A 3 -26.53 18.78 9.01
CA VAL A 3 -25.40 18.24 9.78
C VAL A 3 -24.15 18.02 8.92
N CYS A 4 -24.17 18.44 7.66
CA CYS A 4 -23.17 18.05 6.69
C CYS A 4 -22.20 19.17 6.29
N SER A 5 -21.71 20.05 7.00
CA SER A 5 -20.49 20.71 6.49
C SER A 5 -19.96 21.96 7.19
N SER A 6 -20.67 22.56 8.13
CA SER A 6 -20.22 23.87 8.59
C SER A 6 -19.60 23.95 10.00
N ASP A 7 -19.70 22.87 10.78
CA ASP A 7 -19.34 22.96 12.20
C ASP A 7 -18.16 22.08 12.66
N LEU A 8 -17.51 21.38 11.75
CA LEU A 8 -16.30 20.62 12.09
C LEU A 8 -15.08 21.54 12.11
N ASN A 9 -14.54 21.70 13.30
CA ASN A 9 -13.29 22.42 13.46
C ASN A 9 -12.16 21.63 12.74
N PRO A 10 -11.39 22.22 11.83
CA PRO A 10 -10.30 21.53 11.11
C PRO A 10 -9.35 20.77 12.02
N SER A 11 -9.13 21.23 13.24
CA SER A 11 -8.29 20.55 14.23
C SER A 11 -8.88 19.24 14.77
N GLU A 12 -10.17 19.01 14.65
CA GLU A 12 -10.85 17.79 15.10
C GLU A 12 -10.89 16.70 14.01
N ALA A 13 -10.82 17.11 12.75
CA ALA A 13 -10.92 16.20 11.60
C ALA A 13 -9.95 15.01 11.67
N PRO A 14 -8.66 15.16 12.01
CA PRO A 14 -7.73 14.02 12.11
C PRO A 14 -8.14 12.98 13.14
N PHE A 15 -8.76 13.40 14.25
CA PHE A 15 -9.21 12.48 15.31
C PHE A 15 -10.46 11.72 14.91
N LEU A 16 -11.34 12.32 14.13
CA LEU A 16 -12.55 11.66 13.63
C LEU A 16 -12.24 10.55 12.63
N ILE A 17 -11.18 10.70 11.84
CA ILE A 17 -10.77 9.70 10.85
C ILE A 17 -9.86 8.60 11.41
N VAL A 18 -9.50 8.63 12.69
CA VAL A 18 -8.68 7.55 13.31
C VAL A 18 -9.33 6.17 13.12
N GLY A 19 -10.66 6.09 13.19
CA GLY A 19 -11.41 4.85 12.93
C GLY A 19 -11.15 4.26 11.54
N TYR A 20 -10.89 5.09 10.54
CA TYR A 20 -10.48 4.64 9.20
C TYR A 20 -9.13 3.92 9.24
N GLY A 21 -8.18 4.39 10.03
CA GLY A 21 -6.88 3.73 10.21
C GLY A 21 -7.02 2.31 10.76
N PHE A 22 -7.86 2.13 11.78
CA PHE A 22 -8.19 0.80 12.31
C PHE A 22 -8.87 -0.08 11.26
N GLY A 23 -9.83 0.47 10.51
CA GLY A 23 -10.50 -0.25 9.42
C GLY A 23 -9.52 -0.70 8.34
N ALA A 24 -8.58 0.15 7.95
CA ALA A 24 -7.52 -0.18 7.01
C ALA A 24 -6.64 -1.34 7.49
N SER A 25 -6.30 -1.36 8.80
CA SER A 25 -5.52 -2.43 9.43
C SER A 25 -6.25 -3.77 9.37
N PHE A 26 -7.54 -3.80 9.67
CA PHE A 26 -8.33 -5.04 9.57
C PHE A 26 -8.44 -5.54 8.12
N VAL A 27 -8.70 -4.66 7.17
CA VAL A 27 -8.75 -5.03 5.74
C VAL A 27 -7.40 -5.59 5.28
N ALA A 28 -6.30 -4.93 5.66
CA ALA A 28 -4.96 -5.40 5.32
C ALA A 28 -4.66 -6.77 5.93
N LEU A 29 -4.99 -6.97 7.22
CA LEU A 29 -4.82 -8.24 7.90
C LEU A 29 -5.54 -9.37 7.18
N PHE A 30 -6.82 -9.18 6.85
CA PHE A 30 -7.60 -10.20 6.15
C PHE A 30 -7.10 -10.46 4.72
N ALA A 31 -6.66 -9.42 4.01
CA ALA A 31 -6.11 -9.58 2.66
C ALA A 31 -4.78 -10.33 2.67
N GLN A 32 -3.90 -10.04 3.63
CA GLN A 32 -2.61 -10.73 3.79
C GLN A 32 -2.79 -12.19 4.21
N LEU A 33 -3.60 -12.44 5.24
CA LEU A 33 -3.86 -13.81 5.70
C LEU A 33 -4.62 -14.61 4.65
N GLY A 34 -5.64 -14.02 4.03
CA GLY A 34 -6.42 -14.68 2.98
C GLY A 34 -5.54 -15.08 1.79
N GLY A 35 -4.72 -14.16 1.28
CA GLY A 35 -3.78 -14.44 0.21
C GLY A 35 -2.82 -15.58 0.55
N GLY A 36 -2.15 -15.50 1.70
CA GLY A 36 -1.18 -16.51 2.13
C GLY A 36 -1.80 -17.89 2.41
N ILE A 37 -3.00 -17.95 2.97
CA ILE A 37 -3.69 -19.22 3.25
C ILE A 37 -4.14 -19.89 1.94
N TYR A 38 -4.69 -19.13 1.00
CA TYR A 38 -5.14 -19.67 -0.28
C TYR A 38 -4.01 -20.25 -1.10
N THR A 39 -2.88 -19.56 -1.18
CA THR A 39 -1.70 -20.04 -1.91
C THR A 39 -1.14 -21.30 -1.27
N LYS A 40 -1.01 -21.34 0.04
CA LYS A 40 -0.56 -22.55 0.74
C LYS A 40 -1.54 -23.72 0.63
N ALA A 41 -2.83 -23.47 0.59
CA ALA A 41 -3.81 -24.53 0.39
C ALA A 41 -3.73 -25.11 -1.03
N ALA A 42 -3.46 -24.29 -2.04
CA ALA A 42 -3.25 -24.73 -3.41
C ALA A 42 -1.98 -25.57 -3.55
N ASP A 43 -0.86 -25.12 -2.98
CA ASP A 43 0.44 -25.79 -2.93
C ASP A 43 0.30 -27.19 -2.31
N VAL A 44 -0.17 -27.26 -1.07
CA VAL A 44 -0.36 -28.55 -0.37
C VAL A 44 -1.35 -29.46 -1.09
N GLY A 45 -2.44 -28.91 -1.64
CA GLY A 45 -3.44 -29.67 -2.38
C GLY A 45 -2.88 -30.25 -3.68
N SER A 46 -2.11 -29.48 -4.44
CA SER A 46 -1.50 -29.93 -5.69
C SER A 46 -0.45 -31.00 -5.46
N ASP A 47 0.34 -30.88 -4.41
CA ASP A 47 1.36 -31.86 -4.02
C ASP A 47 0.74 -33.16 -3.54
N LEU A 48 -0.30 -33.08 -2.71
CA LEU A 48 -0.97 -34.26 -2.18
C LEU A 48 -1.57 -35.10 -3.30
N VAL A 49 -2.28 -34.49 -4.22
CA VAL A 49 -2.92 -35.19 -5.34
C VAL A 49 -1.90 -35.60 -6.40
N GLY A 50 -0.98 -34.73 -6.76
CA GLY A 50 0.01 -35.00 -7.79
C GLY A 50 1.00 -36.07 -7.36
N LYS A 51 1.68 -35.86 -6.25
CA LYS A 51 2.78 -36.72 -5.79
C LYS A 51 2.32 -38.00 -5.13
N VAL A 52 1.33 -37.94 -4.25
CA VAL A 52 0.89 -39.10 -3.45
C VAL A 52 -0.06 -39.98 -4.22
N GLU A 53 -1.07 -39.43 -4.90
CA GLU A 53 -2.10 -40.21 -5.59
C GLU A 53 -1.73 -40.57 -7.02
N LYS A 54 -1.08 -39.69 -7.76
CA LYS A 54 -0.80 -39.86 -9.18
C LYS A 54 0.66 -40.18 -9.50
N GLY A 55 1.56 -40.06 -8.52
CA GLY A 55 3.00 -40.32 -8.70
C GLY A 55 3.66 -39.35 -9.69
N ILE A 56 3.09 -38.16 -9.86
CA ILE A 56 3.65 -37.09 -10.67
C ILE A 56 4.74 -36.38 -9.85
N PRO A 57 5.89 -36.04 -10.43
CA PRO A 57 6.89 -35.23 -9.71
C PRO A 57 6.34 -33.93 -9.22
N GLU A 58 6.90 -33.43 -8.12
CA GLU A 58 6.63 -32.11 -7.58
C GLU A 58 6.91 -31.05 -8.66
N ASP A 59 6.10 -30.00 -8.71
CA ASP A 59 6.21 -28.90 -9.70
C ASP A 59 6.09 -29.31 -11.19
N ASP A 60 5.49 -30.46 -11.47
CA ASP A 60 5.30 -30.88 -12.87
C ASP A 60 4.27 -29.99 -13.58
N PRO A 61 4.64 -29.32 -14.69
CA PRO A 61 3.74 -28.41 -15.40
C PRO A 61 2.51 -29.10 -16.03
N ARG A 62 2.46 -30.41 -16.04
CA ARG A 62 1.28 -31.18 -16.46
C ARG A 62 0.18 -31.22 -15.40
N ASN A 63 0.51 -30.90 -14.17
CA ASN A 63 -0.45 -30.79 -13.08
C ASN A 63 -1.06 -29.39 -13.06
N ALA A 64 -2.35 -29.28 -13.39
CA ALA A 64 -3.07 -28.01 -13.36
C ALA A 64 -3.08 -27.34 -11.98
N GLY A 65 -2.93 -28.13 -10.90
CA GLY A 65 -2.81 -27.61 -9.54
C GLY A 65 -1.55 -26.79 -9.33
N VAL A 66 -0.42 -27.23 -9.89
CA VAL A 66 0.86 -26.49 -9.84
C VAL A 66 0.75 -25.13 -10.56
N ILE A 67 0.08 -25.10 -11.71
CA ILE A 67 -0.15 -23.86 -12.44
C ILE A 67 -1.03 -22.91 -11.62
N ALA A 68 -2.08 -23.43 -10.99
CA ALA A 68 -2.97 -22.65 -10.14
C ALA A 68 -2.27 -22.11 -8.90
N ASP A 69 -1.35 -22.88 -8.32
CA ASP A 69 -0.52 -22.47 -7.19
C ASP A 69 0.43 -21.35 -7.57
N LEU A 70 1.20 -21.49 -8.64
CA LEU A 70 2.11 -20.45 -9.12
C LEU A 70 1.41 -19.13 -9.46
N VAL A 71 0.23 -19.20 -10.07
CA VAL A 71 -0.59 -18.00 -10.35
C VAL A 71 -1.14 -17.43 -9.05
N GLY A 72 -1.60 -18.29 -8.14
CA GLY A 72 -2.13 -17.91 -6.84
C GLY A 72 -1.09 -17.20 -5.97
N ASP A 73 0.14 -17.69 -5.93
CA ASP A 73 1.25 -17.06 -5.22
C ASP A 73 1.50 -15.63 -5.72
N ASN A 74 1.56 -15.44 -7.03
CA ASN A 74 1.73 -14.10 -7.58
C ASN A 74 0.59 -13.15 -7.21
N VAL A 75 -0.66 -13.61 -7.30
CA VAL A 75 -1.83 -12.80 -6.94
C VAL A 75 -1.87 -12.54 -5.43
N GLY A 76 -1.61 -13.55 -4.62
CA GLY A 76 -1.59 -13.45 -3.16
C GLY A 76 -0.52 -12.49 -2.65
N ASP A 77 0.69 -12.57 -3.21
CA ASP A 77 1.78 -11.65 -2.88
C ASP A 77 1.45 -10.21 -3.29
N CYS A 78 0.93 -9.99 -4.49
CA CYS A 78 0.53 -8.66 -4.94
C CYS A 78 -0.59 -8.08 -4.06
N ALA A 79 -1.61 -8.88 -3.73
CA ALA A 79 -2.72 -8.46 -2.88
C ALA A 79 -2.24 -8.15 -1.45
N GLY A 80 -1.40 -9.03 -0.88
CA GLY A 80 -0.85 -8.85 0.46
C GLY A 80 0.04 -7.62 0.57
N ARG A 81 0.93 -7.40 -0.40
CA ARG A 81 1.80 -6.21 -0.45
C ARG A 81 1.02 -4.93 -0.67
N GLY A 82 0.01 -4.97 -1.56
CA GLY A 82 -0.89 -3.84 -1.78
C GLY A 82 -1.67 -3.46 -0.52
N ALA A 83 -2.16 -4.45 0.22
CA ALA A 83 -2.87 -4.25 1.47
C ALA A 83 -1.98 -3.65 2.56
N ASP A 84 -0.74 -4.12 2.69
CA ASP A 84 0.26 -3.57 3.62
C ASP A 84 0.57 -2.09 3.32
N LEU A 85 0.78 -1.76 2.05
CA LEU A 85 0.99 -0.38 1.61
C LEU A 85 -0.23 0.51 1.86
N PHE A 86 -1.43 -0.02 1.70
CA PHE A 86 -2.67 0.71 2.00
C PHE A 86 -2.79 1.03 3.48
N GLU A 87 -2.57 0.04 4.35
CA GLU A 87 -2.60 0.20 5.81
C GLU A 87 -1.57 1.22 6.29
N SER A 88 -0.30 1.02 5.93
CA SER A 88 0.78 1.89 6.35
C SER A 88 0.58 3.33 5.85
N THR A 89 0.13 3.49 4.60
CA THR A 89 -0.17 4.79 4.03
C THR A 89 -1.30 5.50 4.78
N ALA A 90 -2.38 4.79 5.12
CA ALA A 90 -3.48 5.34 5.89
C ALA A 90 -3.04 5.79 7.28
N ALA A 91 -2.33 4.91 8.01
CA ALA A 91 -1.86 5.19 9.36
C ALA A 91 -0.85 6.35 9.42
N GLU A 92 0.11 6.37 8.48
CA GLU A 92 1.11 7.46 8.40
C GLU A 92 0.47 8.82 8.12
N ASN A 93 -0.49 8.89 7.20
CA ASN A 93 -1.17 10.15 6.89
C ASN A 93 -1.98 10.65 8.08
N ILE A 94 -2.76 9.78 8.74
CA ILE A 94 -3.54 10.16 9.91
C ILE A 94 -2.63 10.60 11.05
N GLY A 95 -1.57 9.84 11.32
CA GLY A 95 -0.58 10.19 12.35
C GLY A 95 0.09 11.54 12.07
N ALA A 96 0.49 11.80 10.83
CA ALA A 96 1.07 13.07 10.43
C ALA A 96 0.08 14.24 10.53
N MET A 97 -1.20 14.02 10.20
CA MET A 97 -2.25 15.04 10.38
C MET A 97 -2.49 15.36 11.86
N ILE A 98 -2.48 14.36 12.75
CA ILE A 98 -2.58 14.57 14.20
C ILE A 98 -1.41 15.40 14.71
N LEU A 99 -0.18 15.12 14.27
CA LEU A 99 0.98 15.96 14.57
C LEU A 99 0.84 17.37 13.99
N GLY A 100 0.23 17.49 12.81
CA GLY A 100 -0.09 18.75 12.16
C GLY A 100 -1.03 19.65 12.99
N VAL A 101 -1.89 19.07 13.84
CA VAL A 101 -2.72 19.84 14.77
C VAL A 101 -1.86 20.63 15.78
N GLY A 102 -0.75 20.05 16.25
CA GLY A 102 0.20 20.76 17.09
C GLY A 102 0.84 21.96 16.36
N ALA A 103 1.21 21.79 15.09
CA ALA A 103 1.73 22.88 14.27
C ALA A 103 0.66 23.94 13.98
N PHE A 104 -0.58 23.52 13.74
CA PHE A 104 -1.73 24.42 13.57
C PHE A 104 -1.94 25.34 14.77
N THR A 105 -1.88 24.82 16.00
CA THR A 105 -2.06 25.63 17.22
C THR A 105 -0.95 26.68 17.36
N ILE A 106 0.29 26.34 17.03
CA ILE A 106 1.42 27.28 17.05
C ILE A 106 1.25 28.34 15.95
N ALA A 107 0.93 27.94 14.72
CA ALA A 107 0.75 28.84 13.61
C ALA A 107 -0.43 29.81 13.82
N SER A 108 -1.52 29.31 14.40
CA SER A 108 -2.68 30.11 14.76
C SER A 108 -2.37 31.15 15.83
N SER A 109 -1.62 30.77 16.88
CA SER A 109 -1.20 31.69 17.93
C SER A 109 -0.19 32.75 17.44
N ALA A 110 0.64 32.40 16.46
CA ALA A 110 1.62 33.29 15.85
C ALA A 110 1.02 34.21 14.75
N GLY A 111 -0.28 34.06 14.42
CA GLY A 111 -0.95 34.86 13.41
C GLY A 111 -0.49 34.56 11.97
N TRP A 112 -0.05 33.33 11.68
CA TRP A 112 0.36 32.95 10.33
C TRP A 112 -0.84 32.86 9.40
N ALA A 113 -0.62 33.20 8.13
CA ALA A 113 -1.65 33.02 7.10
C ALA A 113 -1.87 31.51 6.85
N ASN A 114 -3.15 31.11 6.80
CA ASN A 114 -3.58 29.73 6.52
C ASN A 114 -2.99 28.67 7.48
N PRO A 115 -3.21 28.75 8.79
CA PRO A 115 -2.69 27.78 9.74
C PRO A 115 -3.23 26.36 9.48
N GLU A 116 -4.38 26.21 8.86
CA GLU A 116 -5.01 24.94 8.49
C GLU A 116 -4.15 24.12 7.50
N ALA A 117 -3.32 24.79 6.72
CA ALA A 117 -2.42 24.12 5.77
C ALA A 117 -1.51 23.10 6.43
N TRP A 118 -1.14 23.29 7.70
CA TRP A 118 -0.30 22.36 8.45
C TRP A 118 -0.98 21.02 8.71
N ILE A 119 -2.30 21.00 8.86
CA ILE A 119 -3.07 19.76 9.05
C ILE A 119 -3.15 18.99 7.73
N PHE A 120 -3.32 19.67 6.61
CA PHE A 120 -3.50 19.05 5.30
C PHE A 120 -2.18 18.81 4.55
N PHE A 121 -1.07 19.34 5.04
CA PHE A 121 0.25 19.19 4.43
C PHE A 121 0.61 17.71 4.11
N PRO A 122 0.39 16.74 5.01
CA PRO A 122 0.70 15.34 4.71
C PRO A 122 -0.05 14.79 3.51
N LEU A 123 -1.30 15.18 3.30
CA LEU A 123 -2.11 14.77 2.15
C LEU A 123 -1.57 15.34 0.85
N VAL A 124 -1.13 16.60 0.86
CA VAL A 124 -0.51 17.23 -0.32
C VAL A 124 0.80 16.52 -0.69
N VAL A 125 1.66 16.25 0.30
CA VAL A 125 2.91 15.50 0.08
C VAL A 125 2.61 14.10 -0.49
N ARG A 126 1.59 13.44 0.00
CA ARG A 126 1.19 12.12 -0.50
C ARG A 126 0.67 12.19 -1.94
N ALA A 127 -0.09 13.22 -2.30
CA ALA A 127 -0.56 13.42 -3.67
C ALA A 127 0.62 13.58 -4.64
N PHE A 128 1.62 14.39 -4.29
CA PHE A 128 2.85 14.50 -5.08
C PHE A 128 3.63 13.18 -5.13
N GLY A 129 3.67 12.43 -4.02
CA GLY A 129 4.27 11.11 -3.98
C GLY A 129 3.61 10.12 -4.94
N LEU A 130 2.29 10.15 -5.10
CA LEU A 130 1.56 9.33 -6.07
C LEU A 130 1.94 9.71 -7.50
N LEU A 131 1.98 10.99 -7.82
CA LEU A 131 2.40 11.46 -9.15
C LEU A 131 3.83 11.01 -9.47
N SER A 132 4.76 11.16 -8.51
CA SER A 132 6.14 10.69 -8.64
C SER A 132 6.21 9.18 -8.88
N THR A 133 5.39 8.39 -8.21
CA THR A 133 5.32 6.93 -8.39
C THR A 133 4.81 6.57 -9.78
N ILE A 134 3.77 7.25 -10.28
CA ILE A 134 3.25 7.05 -11.64
C ILE A 134 4.34 7.33 -12.68
N VAL A 135 5.07 8.43 -12.53
CA VAL A 135 6.19 8.76 -13.42
C VAL A 135 7.28 7.70 -13.33
N ALA A 136 7.63 7.24 -12.13
CA ALA A 136 8.65 6.20 -11.94
C ALA A 136 8.28 4.86 -12.60
N MET A 137 6.99 4.53 -12.72
CA MET A 137 6.56 3.32 -13.42
C MET A 137 6.98 3.31 -14.90
N PHE A 138 7.07 4.45 -15.55
CA PHE A 138 7.58 4.52 -16.93
C PHE A 138 9.07 4.18 -17.05
N PHE A 139 9.84 4.29 -15.96
CA PHE A 139 11.25 3.93 -15.90
C PHE A 139 11.48 2.45 -15.57
N LEU A 140 10.43 1.71 -15.21
CA LEU A 140 10.49 0.27 -14.93
C LEU A 140 10.44 -0.60 -16.20
N THR A 141 10.66 0.00 -17.37
CA THR A 141 10.72 -0.73 -18.63
C THR A 141 12.07 -1.41 -18.77
N GLY A 142 12.10 -2.69 -19.00
CA GLY A 142 13.31 -3.49 -19.21
C GLY A 142 13.06 -4.67 -20.14
N ASN A 143 14.16 -5.25 -20.64
CA ASN A 143 14.16 -6.45 -21.47
C ASN A 143 14.27 -7.70 -20.57
N GLU A 144 13.73 -8.85 -21.00
CA GLU A 144 13.83 -10.15 -20.31
C GLU A 144 15.27 -10.59 -20.01
N LYS A 145 16.27 -10.01 -20.67
CA LYS A 145 17.69 -10.32 -20.47
C LYS A 145 18.40 -9.42 -19.45
N GLU A 146 17.74 -8.37 -18.99
CA GLU A 146 18.29 -7.47 -17.97
C GLU A 146 18.05 -8.03 -16.57
N ASP A 147 18.99 -7.79 -15.67
CA ASP A 147 18.83 -8.13 -14.25
C ASP A 147 17.65 -7.33 -13.67
N PRO A 148 16.63 -8.02 -13.09
CA PRO A 148 15.46 -7.38 -12.49
C PRO A 148 15.82 -6.33 -11.44
N MET A 149 16.92 -6.53 -10.69
CA MET A 149 17.36 -5.59 -9.67
C MET A 149 17.80 -4.24 -10.25
N ASN A 150 18.39 -4.25 -11.45
CA ASN A 150 18.79 -3.00 -12.13
C ASN A 150 17.56 -2.21 -12.60
N ILE A 151 16.52 -2.91 -13.07
CA ILE A 151 15.26 -2.28 -13.47
C ILE A 151 14.57 -1.65 -12.26
N LEU A 152 14.45 -2.40 -11.15
CA LEU A 152 13.88 -1.91 -9.90
C LEU A 152 14.65 -0.72 -9.34
N ASN A 153 15.98 -0.77 -9.36
CA ASN A 153 16.82 0.34 -8.91
C ASN A 153 16.60 1.61 -9.73
N ARG A 154 16.44 1.52 -11.05
CA ARG A 154 16.11 2.69 -11.90
C ARG A 154 14.80 3.34 -11.48
N GLY A 155 13.74 2.55 -11.27
CA GLY A 155 12.45 3.04 -10.77
C GLY A 155 12.56 3.67 -9.38
N TYR A 156 13.32 3.04 -8.48
CA TYR A 156 13.54 3.53 -7.12
C TYR A 156 14.27 4.89 -7.11
N TRP A 157 15.31 5.04 -7.92
CA TRP A 157 16.02 6.32 -8.05
C TRP A 157 15.15 7.41 -8.66
N ALA A 158 14.34 7.08 -9.68
CA ALA A 158 13.38 8.01 -10.26
C ALA A 158 12.37 8.52 -9.23
N THR A 159 11.86 7.62 -8.37
CA THR A 159 10.95 8.00 -7.29
C THR A 159 11.62 8.89 -6.23
N LYS A 160 12.89 8.58 -5.89
CA LYS A 160 13.67 9.39 -4.93
C LYS A 160 13.92 10.81 -5.44
N ILE A 161 14.28 10.97 -6.70
CA ILE A 161 14.52 12.29 -7.32
C ILE A 161 13.23 13.11 -7.27
N GLY A 162 12.07 12.51 -7.56
CA GLY A 162 10.78 13.19 -7.47
C GLY A 162 10.41 13.64 -6.05
N ARG A 163 10.86 12.92 -5.01
CA ARG A 163 10.61 13.29 -3.60
C ARG A 163 11.61 14.30 -3.03
N ALA A 164 12.79 14.41 -3.61
CA ALA A 164 13.84 15.32 -3.13
C ALA A 164 13.56 16.80 -3.45
N HIS A 165 12.55 17.07 -4.27
CA HIS A 165 12.16 18.43 -4.68
C HIS A 165 10.87 18.93 -4.02
N VAL A 166 10.35 18.21 -3.04
CA VAL A 166 9.22 18.58 -2.19
C VAL A 166 9.67 18.76 -0.75
#